data_2531ba979309c7ccf922f16c44f073be
#
_entry.id   2531ba979309c7ccf922f16c44f073be
#
_cell.length_a   1.000
_cell.length_b   1.000
_cell.length_c   1.000
_cell.angle_alpha   90.00
_cell.angle_beta   90.00
_cell.angle_gamma   90.00
#
_symmetry.space_group_name_H-M   'P 1'
#
loop_
_entity.id
_entity.type
_entity.pdbx_description
1 polymer ?
#
loop_
_entity_poly.entity_id
_entity_poly.type
_entity_poly.pdbx_seq_one_letter_code
_entity_poly.pdbx_strand_id
1 'polypeptide(L)'
;GTTDISVFKDGAIIYSKLLPVGGDHITNDLAVGLKVSLDEAENLKRQYGFAMSDMVNEDEEIDAKSIGDQSSFKIKAKDICEIIEARVNEIIMLTNKNLIESGLKSSISTGVVITGGGLSQIKGSVELTRKILNLPVRIGSPDYIGVSLPTYSAAVGIIKYVKRYKRDMLSSTTEIQNNQDGNSGFSGFFDKFKDFFSDFFQ
;
A
#
# COMPACT_ATOMS: atom_id res chain seq x y z
N GLY A 1 -1.05 -7.16 6.14
CA GLY A 1 -1.02 -6.00 6.88
C GLY A 1 -2.31 -5.24 7.09
N THR A 2 -2.26 -3.96 6.85
CA THR A 2 -3.33 -2.98 7.10
C THR A 2 -3.67 -2.20 5.83
N THR A 3 -4.80 -1.50 5.85
CA THR A 3 -5.17 -0.49 4.85
C THR A 3 -5.35 0.85 5.54
N ASP A 4 -4.60 1.85 5.11
CA ASP A 4 -4.65 3.20 5.65
C ASP A 4 -5.45 4.11 4.70
N ILE A 5 -6.47 4.78 5.26
CA ILE A 5 -7.27 5.76 4.56
C ILE A 5 -6.77 7.15 4.98
N SER A 6 -6.36 7.98 4.03
CA SER A 6 -5.96 9.36 4.28
C SER A 6 -6.67 10.29 3.32
N VAL A 7 -7.32 11.33 3.84
CA VAL A 7 -7.97 12.36 3.04
C VAL A 7 -7.16 13.65 3.13
N PHE A 8 -6.82 14.20 1.97
CA PHE A 8 -6.04 15.43 1.85
C PHE A 8 -6.95 16.57 1.34
N LYS A 9 -6.76 17.75 1.90
CA LYS A 9 -7.34 19.00 1.42
C LYS A 9 -6.28 20.10 1.50
N ASP A 10 -6.09 20.82 0.42
CA ASP A 10 -5.11 21.93 0.32
C ASP A 10 -3.70 21.55 0.79
N GLY A 11 -3.27 20.31 0.49
CA GLY A 11 -1.96 19.78 0.85
C GLY A 11 -1.83 19.26 2.29
N ALA A 12 -2.86 19.37 3.12
CA ALA A 12 -2.89 18.87 4.49
C ALA A 12 -3.74 17.60 4.61
N ILE A 13 -3.36 16.71 5.55
CA ILE A 13 -4.20 15.56 5.94
C ILE A 13 -5.29 16.07 6.85
N ILE A 14 -6.56 15.90 6.45
CA ILE A 14 -7.73 16.29 7.25
C ILE A 14 -8.43 15.09 7.89
N TYR A 15 -8.10 13.87 7.46
CA TYR A 15 -8.63 12.63 8.02
C TYR A 15 -7.65 11.49 7.80
N SER A 16 -7.51 10.63 8.80
CA SER A 16 -6.74 9.39 8.70
C SER A 16 -7.44 8.30 9.51
N LYS A 17 -7.52 7.10 8.93
CA LYS A 17 -8.10 5.92 9.57
C LYS A 17 -7.35 4.68 9.12
N LEU A 18 -6.95 3.86 10.08
CA LEU A 18 -6.37 2.55 9.84
C LEU A 18 -7.46 1.48 9.90
N LEU A 19 -7.51 0.62 8.88
CA LEU A 19 -8.31 -0.60 8.85
C LEU A 19 -7.37 -1.79 9.12
N PRO A 20 -7.66 -2.65 10.10
CA PRO A 20 -6.83 -3.81 10.42
C PRO A 20 -7.06 -4.97 9.43
N VAL A 21 -7.10 -4.66 8.14
CA VAL A 21 -7.30 -5.60 7.03
C VAL A 21 -6.46 -5.16 5.85
N GLY A 22 -5.85 -6.11 5.12
CA GLY A 22 -4.98 -5.82 3.99
C GLY A 22 -4.56 -7.07 3.23
N GLY A 23 -3.45 -6.99 2.50
CA GLY A 23 -2.98 -8.04 1.60
C GLY A 23 -2.75 -9.41 2.24
N ASP A 24 -2.31 -9.45 3.50
CA ASP A 24 -2.07 -10.71 4.21
C ASP A 24 -3.37 -11.46 4.50
N HIS A 25 -4.48 -10.74 4.69
CA HIS A 25 -5.80 -11.38 4.84
C HIS A 25 -6.23 -12.09 3.56
N ILE A 26 -5.93 -11.51 2.39
CA ILE A 26 -6.17 -12.17 1.10
C ILE A 26 -5.35 -13.46 0.99
N THR A 27 -4.09 -13.43 1.40
CA THR A 27 -3.22 -14.63 1.41
C THR A 27 -3.77 -15.71 2.34
N ASN A 28 -4.21 -15.33 3.55
CA ASN A 28 -4.82 -16.26 4.50
C ASN A 28 -6.12 -16.86 3.96
N ASP A 29 -6.99 -16.05 3.33
CA ASP A 29 -8.24 -16.53 2.74
C ASP A 29 -7.97 -17.55 1.63
N LEU A 30 -6.98 -17.29 0.77
CA LEU A 30 -6.54 -18.22 -0.26
C LEU A 30 -5.99 -19.52 0.35
N ALA A 31 -5.13 -19.40 1.36
CA ALA A 31 -4.56 -20.57 2.03
C ALA A 31 -5.63 -21.48 2.62
N VAL A 32 -6.63 -20.90 3.28
CA VAL A 32 -7.76 -21.64 3.88
C VAL A 32 -8.73 -22.17 2.81
N GLY A 33 -9.13 -21.31 1.87
CA GLY A 33 -10.13 -21.64 0.84
C GLY A 33 -9.64 -22.71 -0.14
N LEU A 34 -8.36 -22.64 -0.52
CA LEU A 34 -7.75 -23.57 -1.48
C LEU A 34 -7.00 -24.72 -0.80
N LYS A 35 -6.86 -24.71 0.54
CA LYS A 35 -6.10 -25.72 1.32
C LYS A 35 -4.65 -25.84 0.88
N VAL A 36 -4.00 -24.71 0.65
CA VAL A 36 -2.58 -24.59 0.28
C VAL A 36 -1.77 -23.92 1.40
N SER A 37 -0.44 -24.01 1.34
CA SER A 37 0.41 -23.28 2.29
C SER A 37 0.32 -21.77 2.10
N LEU A 38 0.70 -20.98 3.12
CA LEU A 38 0.72 -19.51 3.01
C LEU A 38 1.65 -19.03 1.87
N ASP A 39 2.80 -19.68 1.69
CA ASP A 39 3.74 -19.34 0.62
C ASP A 39 3.12 -19.59 -0.76
N GLU A 40 2.43 -20.73 -0.93
CA GLU A 40 1.73 -21.05 -2.17
C GLU A 40 0.56 -20.09 -2.41
N ALA A 41 -0.21 -19.77 -1.39
CA ALA A 41 -1.29 -18.79 -1.47
C ALA A 41 -0.79 -17.40 -1.90
N GLU A 42 0.37 -16.96 -1.35
CA GLU A 42 0.99 -15.70 -1.75
C GLU A 42 1.46 -15.73 -3.21
N ASN A 43 2.04 -16.85 -3.65
CA ASN A 43 2.44 -17.04 -5.04
C ASN A 43 1.23 -16.99 -5.99
N LEU A 44 0.16 -17.71 -5.67
CA LEU A 44 -1.09 -17.71 -6.44
C LEU A 44 -1.69 -16.31 -6.52
N LYS A 45 -1.75 -15.60 -5.39
CA LYS A 45 -2.23 -14.21 -5.34
C LYS A 45 -1.43 -13.29 -6.27
N ARG A 46 -0.09 -13.40 -6.26
CA ARG A 46 0.79 -12.54 -7.08
C ARG A 46 0.71 -12.84 -8.56
N GLN A 47 0.61 -14.12 -8.92
CA GLN A 47 0.65 -14.55 -10.32
C GLN A 47 -0.72 -14.44 -11.00
N TYR A 48 -1.76 -14.87 -10.31
CA TYR A 48 -3.10 -15.03 -10.87
C TYR A 48 -4.16 -14.12 -10.26
N GLY A 49 -3.77 -13.28 -9.26
CA GLY A 49 -4.70 -12.44 -8.54
C GLY A 49 -5.40 -11.41 -9.40
N PHE A 50 -6.72 -11.51 -9.47
CA PHE A 50 -7.60 -10.56 -10.14
C PHE A 50 -8.82 -10.26 -9.24
N ALA A 51 -9.13 -8.97 -9.06
CA ALA A 51 -10.21 -8.52 -8.16
C ALA A 51 -11.58 -8.43 -8.83
N MET A 52 -11.75 -9.01 -10.01
CA MET A 52 -13.01 -9.06 -10.78
C MET A 52 -13.12 -10.43 -11.44
N SER A 53 -13.65 -11.41 -10.72
CA SER A 53 -13.71 -12.82 -11.15
C SER A 53 -14.48 -13.04 -12.45
N ASP A 54 -15.48 -12.19 -12.73
CA ASP A 54 -16.27 -12.22 -13.97
C ASP A 54 -15.44 -11.97 -15.24
N MET A 55 -14.21 -11.42 -15.10
CA MET A 55 -13.31 -11.13 -16.22
C MET A 55 -12.26 -12.22 -16.44
N VAL A 56 -12.29 -13.29 -15.68
CA VAL A 56 -11.34 -14.41 -15.74
C VAL A 56 -11.96 -15.58 -16.49
N ASN A 57 -11.15 -16.28 -17.29
CA ASN A 57 -11.60 -17.45 -18.01
C ASN A 57 -11.97 -18.60 -17.02
N GLU A 58 -13.20 -19.08 -17.10
CA GLU A 58 -13.73 -20.12 -16.19
C GLU A 58 -13.05 -21.48 -16.36
N ASP A 59 -12.49 -21.75 -17.54
CA ASP A 59 -11.86 -23.03 -17.88
C ASP A 59 -10.34 -23.06 -17.64
N GLU A 60 -9.76 -21.93 -17.18
CA GLU A 60 -8.33 -21.87 -16.89
C GLU A 60 -7.99 -22.61 -15.60
N GLU A 61 -7.19 -23.67 -15.72
CA GLU A 61 -6.69 -24.48 -14.62
C GLU A 61 -5.24 -24.13 -14.27
N ILE A 62 -4.95 -24.02 -12.99
CA ILE A 62 -3.65 -23.67 -12.43
C ILE A 62 -3.19 -24.82 -11.56
N ASP A 63 -1.92 -25.22 -11.69
CA ASP A 63 -1.31 -26.19 -10.79
C ASP A 63 -0.96 -25.53 -9.46
N ALA A 64 -1.46 -26.09 -8.37
CA ALA A 64 -1.15 -25.67 -7.01
C ALA A 64 -0.56 -26.84 -6.20
N LYS A 65 0.25 -26.51 -5.19
CA LYS A 65 0.89 -27.50 -4.33
C LYS A 65 0.09 -27.73 -3.06
N SER A 66 -0.18 -29.00 -2.75
CA SER A 66 -0.88 -29.39 -1.53
C SER A 66 -0.01 -29.17 -0.28
N ILE A 67 -0.68 -29.00 0.87
CA ILE A 67 0.00 -28.94 2.18
C ILE A 67 0.52 -30.34 2.50
N GLY A 68 1.83 -30.45 2.72
CA GLY A 68 2.47 -31.63 3.36
C GLY A 68 3.16 -32.59 2.40
N ASP A 69 2.58 -32.98 1.29
CA ASP A 69 3.13 -33.99 0.39
C ASP A 69 3.70 -33.48 -0.92
N GLN A 70 3.61 -32.17 -1.16
CA GLN A 70 4.02 -31.49 -2.39
C GLN A 70 3.36 -32.04 -3.68
N SER A 71 2.30 -32.84 -3.55
CA SER A 71 1.52 -33.24 -4.71
C SER A 71 0.86 -32.02 -5.37
N SER A 72 0.88 -32.00 -6.70
CA SER A 72 0.18 -30.96 -7.46
C SER A 72 -1.27 -31.35 -7.69
N PHE A 73 -2.16 -30.38 -7.57
CA PHE A 73 -3.56 -30.52 -7.93
C PHE A 73 -4.03 -29.31 -8.72
N LYS A 74 -5.13 -29.46 -9.45
CA LYS A 74 -5.69 -28.40 -10.29
C LYS A 74 -6.66 -27.53 -9.52
N ILE A 75 -6.52 -26.21 -9.67
CA ILE A 75 -7.44 -25.19 -9.15
C ILE A 75 -7.90 -24.36 -10.33
N LYS A 76 -9.15 -23.97 -10.35
CA LYS A 76 -9.64 -23.01 -11.34
C LYS A 76 -9.13 -21.60 -11.02
N ALA A 77 -8.65 -20.89 -12.03
CA ALA A 77 -8.25 -19.48 -11.89
C ALA A 77 -9.39 -18.63 -11.32
N LYS A 78 -10.62 -18.93 -11.69
CA LYS A 78 -11.82 -18.27 -11.19
C LYS A 78 -11.98 -18.39 -9.69
N ASP A 79 -11.74 -19.58 -9.10
CA ASP A 79 -11.86 -19.81 -7.65
C ASP A 79 -10.86 -18.93 -6.87
N ILE A 80 -9.64 -18.79 -7.39
CA ILE A 80 -8.64 -17.89 -6.82
C ILE A 80 -9.15 -16.43 -6.84
N CYS A 81 -9.69 -16.02 -7.98
CA CYS A 81 -10.14 -14.65 -8.19
C CYS A 81 -11.38 -14.31 -7.37
N GLU A 82 -12.33 -15.26 -7.19
CA GLU A 82 -13.51 -15.08 -6.35
C GLU A 82 -13.13 -14.82 -4.88
N ILE A 83 -12.17 -15.57 -4.34
CA ILE A 83 -11.67 -15.36 -2.97
C ILE A 83 -11.02 -13.97 -2.85
N ILE A 84 -10.19 -13.61 -3.82
CA ILE A 84 -9.52 -12.30 -3.84
C ILE A 84 -10.53 -11.16 -3.95
N GLU A 85 -11.49 -11.26 -4.89
CA GLU A 85 -12.53 -10.26 -5.10
C GLU A 85 -13.35 -10.04 -3.83
N ALA A 86 -13.74 -11.12 -3.14
CA ALA A 86 -14.51 -11.02 -1.91
C ALA A 86 -13.78 -10.17 -0.84
N ARG A 87 -12.48 -10.42 -0.63
CA ARG A 87 -11.70 -9.67 0.36
C ARG A 87 -11.40 -8.24 -0.11
N VAL A 88 -11.06 -8.03 -1.36
CA VAL A 88 -10.85 -6.68 -1.93
C VAL A 88 -12.13 -5.85 -1.83
N ASN A 89 -13.27 -6.46 -2.16
CA ASN A 89 -14.59 -5.84 -2.03
C ASN A 89 -14.86 -5.39 -0.58
N GLU A 90 -14.60 -6.25 0.41
CA GLU A 90 -14.74 -5.92 1.83
C GLU A 90 -13.86 -4.71 2.21
N ILE A 91 -12.59 -4.71 1.84
CA ILE A 91 -11.67 -3.60 2.14
C ILE A 91 -12.21 -2.28 1.57
N ILE A 92 -12.69 -2.30 0.32
CA ILE A 92 -13.19 -1.11 -0.34
C ILE A 92 -14.54 -0.67 0.28
N MET A 93 -15.41 -1.61 0.63
CA MET A 93 -16.69 -1.32 1.31
C MET A 93 -16.45 -0.70 2.70
N LEU A 94 -15.49 -1.22 3.47
CA LEU A 94 -15.08 -0.63 4.75
C LEU A 94 -14.52 0.78 4.55
N THR A 95 -13.72 0.97 3.51
CA THR A 95 -13.20 2.31 3.14
C THR A 95 -14.35 3.26 2.82
N ASN A 96 -15.30 2.82 1.99
CA ASN A 96 -16.48 3.61 1.63
C ASN A 96 -17.31 4.00 2.86
N LYS A 97 -17.55 3.04 3.75
CA LYS A 97 -18.28 3.26 4.99
C LYS A 97 -17.59 4.34 5.84
N ASN A 98 -16.29 4.25 6.06
CA ASN A 98 -15.53 5.23 6.84
C ASN A 98 -15.55 6.63 6.21
N LEU A 99 -15.47 6.73 4.88
CA LEU A 99 -15.57 8.02 4.17
C LEU A 99 -16.97 8.65 4.29
N ILE A 100 -18.02 7.83 4.29
CA ILE A 100 -19.41 8.31 4.51
C ILE A 100 -19.58 8.77 5.96
N GLU A 101 -19.18 7.96 6.93
CA GLU A 101 -19.31 8.26 8.37
C GLU A 101 -18.52 9.51 8.77
N SER A 102 -17.38 9.77 8.13
CA SER A 102 -16.59 10.99 8.32
C SER A 102 -17.24 12.25 7.72
N GLY A 103 -18.28 12.11 6.89
CA GLY A 103 -18.91 13.20 6.14
C GLY A 103 -18.06 13.74 4.98
N LEU A 104 -16.90 13.14 4.71
CA LEU A 104 -15.94 13.67 3.72
C LEU A 104 -16.17 13.14 2.31
N LYS A 105 -16.93 12.05 2.14
CA LYS A 105 -17.08 11.41 0.82
C LYS A 105 -17.59 12.36 -0.25
N SER A 106 -18.56 13.20 0.06
CA SER A 106 -19.15 14.17 -0.88
C SER A 106 -18.21 15.31 -1.26
N SER A 107 -17.17 15.56 -0.47
CA SER A 107 -16.17 16.60 -0.72
C SER A 107 -14.97 16.11 -1.54
N ILE A 108 -14.86 14.80 -1.80
CA ILE A 108 -13.79 14.24 -2.62
C ILE A 108 -14.12 14.47 -4.10
N SER A 109 -13.50 15.49 -4.69
CA SER A 109 -13.72 15.87 -6.10
C SER A 109 -12.64 15.33 -7.05
N THR A 110 -11.40 15.18 -6.57
CA THR A 110 -10.25 14.80 -7.40
C THR A 110 -10.07 13.29 -7.54
N GLY A 111 -10.78 12.50 -6.73
CA GLY A 111 -10.76 11.03 -6.77
C GLY A 111 -9.86 10.38 -5.73
N VAL A 112 -9.53 9.11 -5.95
CA VAL A 112 -8.84 8.21 -5.03
C VAL A 112 -7.54 7.73 -5.64
N VAL A 113 -6.51 7.65 -4.81
CA VAL A 113 -5.21 7.08 -5.17
C VAL A 113 -4.98 5.83 -4.33
N ILE A 114 -4.81 4.68 -4.99
CA ILE A 114 -4.39 3.43 -4.36
C ILE A 114 -2.87 3.33 -4.45
N THR A 115 -2.20 3.03 -3.34
CA THR A 115 -0.75 2.86 -3.31
C THR A 115 -0.35 1.80 -2.28
N GLY A 116 0.93 1.46 -2.20
CA GLY A 116 1.46 0.44 -1.29
C GLY A 116 1.60 -0.93 -1.95
N GLY A 117 1.96 -1.96 -1.19
CA GLY A 117 2.24 -3.31 -1.71
C GLY A 117 1.04 -4.27 -1.75
N GLY A 118 -0.14 -3.84 -1.31
CA GLY A 118 -1.35 -4.67 -1.26
C GLY A 118 -2.24 -4.50 -2.51
N LEU A 119 -3.34 -3.78 -2.36
CA LEU A 119 -4.37 -3.60 -3.40
C LEU A 119 -3.81 -3.08 -4.73
N SER A 120 -2.77 -2.25 -4.72
CA SER A 120 -2.19 -1.69 -5.93
C SER A 120 -1.55 -2.74 -6.85
N GLN A 121 -1.24 -3.93 -6.33
CA GLN A 121 -0.63 -5.03 -7.07
C GLN A 121 -1.66 -6.02 -7.63
N ILE A 122 -2.91 -5.94 -7.18
CA ILE A 122 -3.98 -6.83 -7.62
C ILE A 122 -4.65 -6.22 -8.86
N LYS A 123 -4.61 -6.96 -9.96
CA LYS A 123 -5.27 -6.57 -11.21
C LYS A 123 -6.78 -6.38 -10.97
N GLY A 124 -7.39 -5.40 -11.62
CA GLY A 124 -8.83 -5.13 -11.46
C GLY A 124 -9.22 -4.37 -10.17
N SER A 125 -8.27 -4.14 -9.25
CA SER A 125 -8.55 -3.40 -8.00
C SER A 125 -8.99 -1.95 -8.23
N VAL A 126 -8.45 -1.30 -9.27
CA VAL A 126 -8.83 0.07 -9.67
C VAL A 126 -10.27 0.12 -10.15
N GLU A 127 -10.64 -0.82 -11.02
CA GLU A 127 -11.99 -0.93 -11.60
C GLU A 127 -13.02 -1.23 -10.53
N LEU A 128 -12.74 -2.20 -9.65
CA LEU A 128 -13.60 -2.55 -8.54
C LEU A 128 -13.76 -1.37 -7.56
N THR A 129 -12.65 -0.70 -7.23
CA THR A 129 -12.69 0.49 -6.36
C THR A 129 -13.52 1.62 -6.98
N ARG A 130 -13.34 1.86 -8.28
CA ARG A 130 -14.13 2.86 -9.01
C ARG A 130 -15.62 2.55 -8.99
N LYS A 131 -15.98 1.27 -9.20
CA LYS A 131 -17.37 0.78 -9.16
C LYS A 131 -18.01 1.00 -7.79
N ILE A 132 -17.31 0.68 -6.70
CA ILE A 132 -17.86 0.75 -5.34
C ILE A 132 -17.88 2.18 -4.80
N LEU A 133 -16.80 2.94 -4.96
CA LEU A 133 -16.71 4.30 -4.44
C LEU A 133 -17.45 5.32 -5.30
N ASN A 134 -17.72 5.00 -6.58
CA ASN A 134 -18.25 5.93 -7.59
C ASN A 134 -17.39 7.21 -7.69
N LEU A 135 -16.08 7.07 -7.69
CA LEU A 135 -15.08 8.14 -7.77
C LEU A 135 -14.01 7.76 -8.81
N PRO A 136 -13.34 8.71 -9.46
CA PRO A 136 -12.15 8.43 -10.24
C PRO A 136 -11.07 7.76 -9.38
N VAL A 137 -10.43 6.70 -9.90
CA VAL A 137 -9.41 5.94 -9.16
C VAL A 137 -8.19 5.75 -10.04
N ARG A 138 -7.01 5.88 -9.45
CA ARG A 138 -5.72 5.57 -10.08
C ARG A 138 -4.75 4.92 -9.10
N ILE A 139 -3.74 4.27 -9.65
CA ILE A 139 -2.58 3.83 -8.85
C ILE A 139 -1.63 5.02 -8.65
N GLY A 140 -1.10 5.16 -7.44
CA GLY A 140 -0.02 6.08 -7.11
C GLY A 140 1.28 5.33 -6.89
N SER A 141 2.35 5.84 -7.48
CA SER A 141 3.70 5.30 -7.31
C SER A 141 4.72 6.43 -7.19
N PRO A 142 5.89 6.18 -6.57
CA PRO A 142 6.96 7.16 -6.54
C PRO A 142 7.51 7.44 -7.95
N ASP A 143 7.82 8.70 -8.21
CA ASP A 143 8.44 9.15 -9.47
C ASP A 143 9.96 9.22 -9.30
N TYR A 144 10.60 8.05 -9.12
CA TYR A 144 12.06 7.92 -9.01
C TYR A 144 12.54 6.65 -9.70
N ILE A 145 13.64 6.76 -10.43
CA ILE A 145 14.27 5.62 -11.10
C ILE A 145 14.68 4.57 -10.06
N GLY A 146 14.32 3.31 -10.31
CA GLY A 146 14.64 2.17 -9.45
C GLY A 146 13.65 1.90 -8.32
N VAL A 147 12.76 2.86 -7.96
CA VAL A 147 11.76 2.71 -6.88
C VAL A 147 10.37 3.17 -7.32
N SER A 148 10.04 3.04 -8.59
CA SER A 148 8.77 3.47 -9.19
C SER A 148 7.57 2.57 -8.90
N LEU A 149 7.75 1.46 -8.17
CA LEU A 149 6.64 0.60 -7.79
C LEU A 149 5.87 1.17 -6.59
N PRO A 150 4.54 1.01 -6.55
CA PRO A 150 3.72 1.48 -5.42
C PRO A 150 4.15 0.94 -4.06
N THR A 151 4.75 -0.24 -4.01
CA THR A 151 5.27 -0.86 -2.78
C THR A 151 6.33 -0.01 -2.07
N TYR A 152 7.06 0.85 -2.80
CA TYR A 152 8.06 1.74 -2.23
C TYR A 152 7.51 3.09 -1.78
N SER A 153 6.22 3.34 -1.93
CA SER A 153 5.62 4.66 -1.64
C SER A 153 5.86 5.13 -0.21
N ALA A 154 5.73 4.24 0.79
CA ALA A 154 5.98 4.58 2.19
C ALA A 154 7.45 4.95 2.45
N ALA A 155 8.39 4.13 1.98
CA ALA A 155 9.83 4.36 2.17
C ALA A 155 10.28 5.67 1.50
N VAL A 156 9.87 5.89 0.25
CA VAL A 156 10.18 7.13 -0.48
C VAL A 156 9.52 8.33 0.19
N GLY A 157 8.29 8.17 0.69
CA GLY A 157 7.57 9.21 1.43
C GLY A 157 8.31 9.64 2.69
N ILE A 158 8.81 8.71 3.48
CA ILE A 158 9.61 8.97 4.69
C ILE A 158 10.89 9.74 4.35
N ILE A 159 11.62 9.31 3.32
CA ILE A 159 12.85 9.99 2.88
C ILE A 159 12.55 11.43 2.44
N LYS A 160 11.48 11.64 1.66
CA LYS A 160 11.04 12.97 1.25
C LYS A 160 10.68 13.86 2.43
N TYR A 161 9.95 13.30 3.40
CA TYR A 161 9.55 14.02 4.61
C TYR A 161 10.77 14.49 5.41
N VAL A 162 11.73 13.59 5.68
CA VAL A 162 12.96 13.92 6.40
C VAL A 162 13.78 14.97 5.66
N LYS A 163 13.92 14.85 4.33
CA LYS A 163 14.64 15.83 3.50
C LYS A 163 14.01 17.23 3.57
N ARG A 164 12.67 17.30 3.53
CA ARG A 164 11.93 18.57 3.62
C ARG A 164 12.11 19.18 5.01
N TYR A 165 11.91 18.39 6.07
CA TYR A 165 12.05 18.85 7.45
C TYR A 165 13.45 19.39 7.74
N LYS A 166 14.53 18.70 7.29
CA LYS A 166 15.91 19.21 7.39
C LYS A 166 16.11 20.54 6.67
N ARG A 167 15.55 20.68 5.47
CA ARG A 167 15.69 21.92 4.70
C ARG A 167 15.01 23.09 5.43
N ASP A 168 13.83 22.87 5.97
CA ASP A 168 13.05 23.90 6.69
C ASP A 168 13.76 24.29 8.01
N MET A 169 14.40 23.36 8.71
CA MET A 169 15.23 23.65 9.89
C MET A 169 16.49 24.44 9.52
N LEU A 170 17.16 24.10 8.42
CA LEU A 170 18.36 24.81 7.97
C LEU A 170 18.03 26.24 7.52
N SER A 171 16.91 26.46 6.82
CA SER A 171 16.48 27.80 6.42
C SER A 171 16.12 28.68 7.62
N SER A 172 15.45 28.15 8.63
CA SER A 172 15.13 28.88 9.87
C SER A 172 16.37 29.19 10.72
N THR A 173 17.41 28.34 10.67
CA THR A 173 18.68 28.58 11.37
C THR A 173 19.50 29.66 10.68
N THR A 174 19.42 29.78 9.36
CA THR A 174 20.15 30.81 8.58
C THR A 174 19.58 32.22 8.80
N GLU A 175 18.27 32.32 9.05
CA GLU A 175 17.63 33.61 9.43
C GLU A 175 18.02 34.08 10.84
N ILE A 176 18.32 33.13 11.76
CA ILE A 176 18.77 33.45 13.12
C ILE A 176 20.27 33.79 13.17
N GLN A 177 21.10 33.25 12.27
CA GLN A 177 22.54 33.46 12.24
C GLN A 177 22.98 34.84 11.70
N ASN A 178 22.09 35.63 11.09
CA ASN A 178 22.42 37.02 10.78
C ASN A 178 22.49 37.95 11.99
N ASN A 179 22.29 37.44 13.21
CA ASN A 179 22.30 38.27 14.43
C ASN A 179 23.26 37.83 15.54
N GLN A 180 24.05 36.74 15.44
CA GLN A 180 25.10 36.47 16.46
C GLN A 180 26.11 35.41 15.97
N ASP A 181 27.40 35.74 16.05
CA ASP A 181 28.54 34.83 15.96
C ASP A 181 28.53 33.80 17.09
N GLY A 182 28.66 32.48 16.77
CA GLY A 182 28.81 31.47 17.79
C GLY A 182 28.84 30.04 17.26
N ASN A 183 30.04 29.51 17.16
CA ASN A 183 30.47 28.20 16.71
C ASN A 183 29.91 27.02 17.60
N SER A 184 29.74 25.86 16.97
CA SER A 184 29.65 24.50 17.55
C SER A 184 28.27 23.96 18.00
N GLY A 185 27.76 22.95 17.24
CA GLY A 185 26.63 22.09 17.62
C GLY A 185 26.17 21.14 16.54
N PHE A 186 26.56 21.35 15.29
CA PHE A 186 25.93 20.67 14.16
C PHE A 186 26.64 19.38 13.69
N SER A 187 27.91 19.17 14.03
CA SER A 187 28.67 17.99 13.61
C SER A 187 28.18 16.70 14.32
N GLY A 188 27.82 16.79 15.60
CA GLY A 188 27.42 15.62 16.39
C GLY A 188 26.11 14.94 15.99
N PHE A 189 25.23 15.64 15.25
CA PHE A 189 23.99 15.04 14.77
C PHE A 189 24.21 14.25 13.45
N PHE A 190 25.11 14.69 12.61
CA PHE A 190 25.49 13.98 11.38
C PHE A 190 26.23 12.68 11.70
N ASP A 191 27.06 12.67 12.74
CA ASP A 191 27.79 11.48 13.16
C ASP A 191 26.85 10.43 13.73
N LYS A 192 25.88 10.80 14.58
CA LYS A 192 24.85 9.89 15.09
C LYS A 192 23.93 9.32 14.00
N PHE A 193 23.65 10.07 12.94
CA PHE A 193 22.83 9.61 11.83
C PHE A 193 23.60 8.66 10.90
N LYS A 194 24.90 8.89 10.74
CA LYS A 194 25.80 8.00 9.99
C LYS A 194 25.98 6.68 10.72
N ASP A 195 26.17 6.72 12.05
CA ASP A 195 26.27 5.54 12.90
C ASP A 195 25.00 4.70 12.89
N PHE A 196 23.82 5.33 12.98
CA PHE A 196 22.52 4.63 12.88
C PHE A 196 22.33 3.94 11.52
N PHE A 197 22.78 4.53 10.41
CA PHE A 197 22.70 3.89 9.09
C PHE A 197 23.76 2.81 8.89
N SER A 198 24.94 2.92 9.50
CA SER A 198 25.97 1.87 9.41
C SER A 198 25.57 0.59 10.15
N ASP A 199 24.86 0.74 11.27
CA ASP A 199 24.33 -0.39 12.05
C ASP A 199 23.13 -1.10 11.39
N PHE A 200 22.47 -0.43 10.44
CA PHE A 200 21.30 -1.00 9.73
C PHE A 200 21.69 -1.77 8.45
N PHE A 201 22.94 -1.64 7.97
CA PHE A 201 23.45 -2.30 6.76
C PHE A 201 24.60 -3.30 7.05
N GLN A 202 24.79 -3.70 8.31
CA GLN A 202 25.51 -4.93 8.67
C GLN A 202 24.50 -6.05 8.94
#